data_32319f74cd70cfd8ef283cada1fbaaeb
#
_entry.id   32319f74cd70cfd8ef283cada1fbaaeb
#
_cell.length_a   1.000
_cell.length_b   1.000
_cell.length_c   1.000
_cell.angle_alpha   90.00
_cell.angle_beta   90.00
_cell.angle_gamma   90.00
#
_symmetry.space_group_name_H-M   'P 1'
#
loop_
_entity.id
_entity.type
_entity.pdbx_description
1 polymer ?
#
loop_
_entity_poly.entity_id
_entity_poly.type
_entity_poly.pdbx_seq_one_letter_code
_entity_poly.pdbx_strand_id
1 'polypeptide(L)'
;MKRQIEAYLRARGAQYFRGHHDDEYFFFVDLSAGAYRGRLNVHIEVCGTAPDAVLVTISPDRYYPAEKAQWLGMLADRCNAEGSAVQVVVHGSCDPRLVGVQVRSLDRPADVAALAGFVEAAVAAGIDLFGRIAIAEIRSSSAVLRDAG
;
A
#
# COMPACT_ATOMS: atom_id res chain seq x y z
N MET A 1 -13.47 -12.78 12.73
CA MET A 1 -12.41 -12.03 12.01
C MET A 1 -11.56 -11.17 12.92
N LYS A 2 -12.10 -10.29 13.77
CA LYS A 2 -11.34 -9.41 14.68
C LYS A 2 -10.27 -10.16 15.51
N ARG A 3 -10.62 -11.28 16.12
CA ARG A 3 -9.67 -12.08 16.90
C ARG A 3 -8.50 -12.62 16.07
N GLN A 4 -8.76 -12.96 14.82
CA GLN A 4 -7.71 -13.43 13.90
C GLN A 4 -6.76 -12.29 13.53
N ILE A 5 -7.28 -11.09 13.27
CA ILE A 5 -6.48 -9.89 12.99
C ILE A 5 -5.60 -9.55 14.19
N GLU A 6 -6.18 -9.52 15.40
CA GLU A 6 -5.42 -9.24 16.62
C GLU A 6 -4.36 -10.30 16.90
N ALA A 7 -4.66 -11.58 16.66
CA ALA A 7 -3.70 -12.67 16.81
C ALA A 7 -2.53 -12.52 15.81
N TYR A 8 -2.83 -12.17 14.56
CA TYR A 8 -1.82 -11.89 13.54
C TYR A 8 -0.92 -10.71 13.96
N LEU A 9 -1.52 -9.60 14.38
CA LEU A 9 -0.77 -8.39 14.77
C LEU A 9 0.14 -8.63 15.97
N ARG A 10 -0.33 -9.40 16.96
CA ARG A 10 0.48 -9.82 18.12
C ARG A 10 1.64 -10.73 17.70
N ALA A 11 1.36 -11.71 16.86
CA ALA A 11 2.38 -12.65 16.38
C ALA A 11 3.47 -11.94 15.55
N ARG A 12 3.08 -10.92 14.80
CA ARG A 12 4.01 -10.06 14.05
C ARG A 12 4.85 -9.17 14.98
N GLY A 13 4.44 -8.97 16.22
CA GLY A 13 5.07 -8.00 17.12
C GLY A 13 4.84 -6.55 16.71
N ALA A 14 3.82 -6.29 15.90
CA ALA A 14 3.50 -4.95 15.43
C ALA A 14 2.82 -4.13 16.53
N GLN A 15 3.29 -2.90 16.70
CA GLN A 15 2.52 -1.90 17.40
C GLN A 15 1.40 -1.44 16.47
N TYR A 16 0.15 -1.63 16.86
CA TYR A 16 -1.00 -1.30 16.04
C TYR A 16 -1.96 -0.35 16.73
N PHE A 17 -2.74 0.35 15.93
CA PHE A 17 -3.77 1.28 16.37
C PHE A 17 -5.12 0.82 15.84
N ARG A 18 -6.18 1.09 16.57
CA ARG A 18 -7.54 0.92 16.09
C ARG A 18 -8.01 2.21 15.43
N GLY A 19 -8.79 2.09 14.36
CA GLY A 19 -9.43 3.22 13.69
C GLY A 19 -10.67 3.72 14.46
N HIS A 20 -11.39 4.63 13.82
CA HIS A 20 -12.64 5.17 14.37
C HIS A 20 -13.76 4.13 14.46
N HIS A 21 -13.70 3.10 13.64
CA HIS A 21 -14.59 1.96 13.67
C HIS A 21 -13.89 0.77 14.34
N ASP A 22 -14.64 -0.02 15.10
CA ASP A 22 -14.12 -1.21 15.81
C ASP A 22 -13.51 -2.28 14.89
N ASP A 23 -13.72 -2.15 13.59
CA ASP A 23 -13.34 -3.11 12.56
C ASP A 23 -12.11 -2.67 11.76
N GLU A 24 -11.43 -1.60 12.18
CA GLU A 24 -10.27 -1.03 11.51
C GLU A 24 -9.01 -1.11 12.37
N TYR A 25 -7.92 -1.53 11.74
CA TYR A 25 -6.60 -1.65 12.36
C TYR A 25 -5.55 -1.00 11.47
N PHE A 26 -4.61 -0.30 12.09
CA PHE A 26 -3.48 0.34 11.41
C PHE A 26 -2.17 -0.07 12.05
N PHE A 27 -1.18 -0.38 11.22
CA PHE A 27 0.20 -0.47 11.66
C PHE A 27 1.14 0.07 10.57
N PHE A 28 2.40 0.24 10.94
CA PHE A 28 3.39 0.82 10.06
C PHE A 28 4.50 -0.18 9.77
N VAL A 29 5.02 -0.11 8.56
CA VAL A 29 6.23 -0.83 8.15
C VAL A 29 7.28 0.21 7.77
N ASP A 30 8.38 0.26 8.51
CA ASP A 30 9.50 1.14 8.19
C ASP A 30 10.42 0.47 7.18
N LEU A 31 10.71 1.18 6.09
CA LEU A 31 11.61 0.74 5.03
C LEU A 31 12.88 1.58 5.08
N SER A 32 13.99 0.94 5.45
CA SER A 32 15.31 1.57 5.54
C SER A 32 16.29 1.08 4.49
N ALA A 33 15.91 0.08 3.70
CA ALA A 33 16.76 -0.55 2.70
C ALA A 33 16.16 -0.43 1.30
N GLY A 34 17.01 -0.26 0.29
CA GLY A 34 16.59 -0.15 -1.11
C GLY A 34 16.34 1.28 -1.56
N ALA A 35 15.68 1.42 -2.71
CA ALA A 35 15.41 2.70 -3.36
C ALA A 35 14.34 3.53 -2.63
N TYR A 36 13.36 2.87 -2.03
CA TYR A 36 12.33 3.54 -1.22
C TYR A 36 12.75 3.57 0.24
N ARG A 37 12.85 4.77 0.78
CA ARG A 37 13.04 5.01 2.22
C ARG A 37 11.84 5.76 2.75
N GLY A 38 11.21 5.22 3.77
CA GLY A 38 10.04 5.83 4.36
C GLY A 38 9.21 4.80 5.10
N ARG A 39 7.97 5.14 5.32
CA ARG A 39 7.02 4.35 6.08
C ARG A 39 5.83 3.97 5.21
N LEU A 40 5.44 2.71 5.27
CA LEU A 40 4.17 2.26 4.70
C LEU A 40 3.12 2.16 5.80
N ASN A 41 1.94 2.72 5.52
CA ASN A 41 0.73 2.50 6.29
C ASN A 41 0.06 1.22 5.83
N VAL A 42 -0.21 0.32 6.74
CA VAL A 42 -1.01 -0.88 6.51
C VAL A 42 -2.34 -0.71 7.22
N HIS A 43 -3.40 -0.62 6.45
CA HIS A 43 -4.76 -0.53 6.93
C HIS A 43 -5.48 -1.85 6.69
N ILE A 44 -6.03 -2.45 7.73
CA ILE A 44 -6.81 -3.68 7.69
C ILE A 44 -8.23 -3.34 8.14
N GLU A 45 -9.20 -3.62 7.29
CA GLU A 45 -10.62 -3.34 7.56
C GLU A 45 -11.46 -4.59 7.33
N VAL A 46 -12.32 -4.92 8.30
CA VAL A 46 -13.34 -5.95 8.12
C VAL A 46 -14.52 -5.31 7.39
N CYS A 47 -14.95 -5.92 6.27
CA CYS A 47 -16.06 -5.39 5.49
C CYS A 47 -17.39 -5.52 6.24
N GLY A 48 -18.10 -4.40 6.43
CA GLY A 48 -19.35 -4.37 7.20
C GLY A 48 -20.47 -5.21 6.59
N THR A 49 -20.50 -5.34 5.26
CA THR A 49 -21.49 -6.14 4.51
C THR A 49 -21.12 -7.60 4.35
N ALA A 50 -19.85 -7.95 4.57
CA ALA A 50 -19.31 -9.30 4.50
C ALA A 50 -18.29 -9.48 5.64
N PRO A 51 -18.72 -9.87 6.85
CA PRO A 51 -17.89 -9.84 8.05
C PRO A 51 -16.75 -10.87 8.06
N ASP A 52 -16.69 -11.74 7.08
CA ASP A 52 -15.57 -12.66 6.81
C ASP A 52 -14.59 -12.11 5.76
N ALA A 53 -14.93 -11.00 5.09
CA ALA A 53 -14.07 -10.36 4.12
C ALA A 53 -13.21 -9.28 4.77
N VAL A 54 -11.95 -9.24 4.37
CA VAL A 54 -10.94 -8.30 4.85
C VAL A 54 -10.38 -7.52 3.67
N LEU A 55 -10.42 -6.20 3.78
CA LEU A 55 -9.74 -5.29 2.86
C LEU A 55 -8.43 -4.84 3.50
N VAL A 56 -7.33 -5.03 2.77
CA VAL A 56 -6.02 -4.49 3.14
C VAL A 56 -5.66 -3.37 2.19
N THR A 57 -5.28 -2.23 2.72
CA THR A 57 -4.81 -1.08 1.95
C THR A 57 -3.41 -0.71 2.39
N ILE A 58 -2.48 -0.65 1.45
CA ILE A 58 -1.10 -0.23 1.68
C ILE A 58 -0.90 1.12 1.01
N SER A 59 -0.46 2.10 1.77
CA SER A 59 -0.16 3.44 1.27
C SER A 59 1.17 3.96 1.82
N PRO A 60 1.94 4.70 1.00
CA PRO A 60 3.13 5.37 1.49
C PRO A 60 2.75 6.57 2.36
N ASP A 61 3.69 7.06 3.14
CA ASP A 61 3.53 8.29 3.95
C ASP A 61 3.75 9.58 3.13
N ARG A 62 3.52 9.51 1.84
CA ARG A 62 3.68 10.64 0.91
C ARG A 62 2.60 10.68 -0.17
N TYR A 63 2.41 11.86 -0.71
CA TYR A 63 1.66 12.11 -1.93
C TYR A 63 2.62 12.49 -3.07
N TYR A 64 2.14 12.37 -4.30
CA TYR A 64 2.91 12.67 -5.51
C TYR A 64 2.37 13.93 -6.18
N PRO A 65 3.21 14.69 -6.91
CA PRO A 65 2.72 15.82 -7.69
C PRO A 65 1.65 15.42 -8.70
N ALA A 66 0.61 16.23 -8.86
CA ALA A 66 -0.49 15.97 -9.79
C ALA A 66 -0.03 15.83 -11.25
N GLU A 67 1.08 16.44 -11.62
CA GLU A 67 1.69 16.31 -12.95
C GLU A 67 2.11 14.87 -13.27
N LYS A 68 2.34 14.04 -12.25
CA LYS A 68 2.68 12.62 -12.39
C LYS A 68 1.45 11.71 -12.48
N ALA A 69 0.24 12.25 -12.34
CA ALA A 69 -1.00 11.45 -12.28
C ALA A 69 -1.18 10.55 -13.51
N GLN A 70 -0.89 11.04 -14.70
CA GLN A 70 -1.01 10.25 -15.93
C GLN A 70 -0.01 9.09 -15.96
N TRP A 71 1.23 9.34 -15.63
CA TRP A 71 2.26 8.30 -15.57
C TRP A 71 1.96 7.25 -14.48
N LEU A 72 1.54 7.69 -13.29
CA LEU A 72 1.14 6.80 -12.20
C LEU A 72 -0.08 5.96 -12.59
N GLY A 73 -1.06 6.55 -13.29
CA GLY A 73 -2.22 5.84 -13.83
C GLY A 73 -1.82 4.74 -14.82
N MET A 74 -0.88 5.02 -15.72
CA MET A 74 -0.36 4.03 -16.66
C MET A 74 0.38 2.89 -15.94
N LEU A 75 1.17 3.20 -14.90
CA LEU A 75 1.84 2.21 -14.08
C LEU A 75 0.82 1.33 -13.34
N ALA A 76 -0.21 1.93 -12.76
CA ALA A 76 -1.31 1.22 -12.10
C ALA A 76 -2.03 0.27 -13.05
N ASP A 77 -2.39 0.74 -14.25
CA ASP A 77 -3.06 -0.08 -15.27
C ASP A 77 -2.19 -1.26 -15.68
N ARG A 78 -0.89 -1.06 -15.83
CA ARG A 78 0.06 -2.14 -16.14
C ARG A 78 0.12 -3.17 -15.01
N CYS A 79 0.26 -2.75 -13.77
CA CYS A 79 0.28 -3.65 -12.62
C CYS A 79 -1.03 -4.43 -12.50
N ASN A 80 -2.17 -3.79 -12.72
CA ASN A 80 -3.48 -4.41 -12.63
C ASN A 80 -3.72 -5.41 -13.78
N ALA A 81 -3.16 -5.17 -14.98
CA ALA A 81 -3.25 -6.07 -16.12
C ALA A 81 -2.43 -7.37 -15.94
N GLU A 82 -1.43 -7.39 -15.09
CA GLU A 82 -0.61 -8.57 -14.79
C GLU A 82 -1.36 -9.66 -13.99
N GLY A 83 -2.63 -9.42 -13.63
CA GLY A 83 -3.49 -10.42 -12.97
C GLY A 83 -3.10 -10.72 -11.51
N SER A 84 -2.41 -9.80 -10.85
CA SER A 84 -2.07 -9.89 -9.44
C SER A 84 -3.33 -9.89 -8.55
N ALA A 85 -3.24 -10.54 -7.39
CA ALA A 85 -4.27 -10.50 -6.37
C ALA A 85 -4.45 -9.11 -5.72
N VAL A 86 -3.54 -8.18 -6.01
CA VAL A 86 -3.60 -6.80 -5.54
C VAL A 86 -4.01 -5.85 -6.66
N GLN A 87 -4.71 -4.79 -6.30
CA GLN A 87 -5.11 -3.71 -7.19
C GLN A 87 -4.36 -2.44 -6.80
N VAL A 88 -3.75 -1.78 -7.80
CA VAL A 88 -3.13 -0.47 -7.64
C VAL A 88 -4.14 0.61 -7.99
N VAL A 89 -4.32 1.59 -7.12
CA VAL A 89 -5.29 2.68 -7.28
C VAL A 89 -4.55 4.02 -7.15
N VAL A 90 -4.76 4.89 -8.13
CA VAL A 90 -4.36 6.30 -8.06
C VAL A 90 -5.58 7.12 -7.69
N HIS A 91 -5.49 7.95 -6.67
CA HIS A 91 -6.63 8.73 -6.16
C HIS A 91 -6.25 10.19 -5.92
N GLY A 92 -7.25 11.07 -5.97
CA GLY A 92 -7.08 12.46 -5.60
C GLY A 92 -6.83 12.65 -4.10
N SER A 93 -6.34 13.81 -3.74
CA SER A 93 -6.20 14.25 -2.36
C SER A 93 -7.02 15.51 -2.11
N CYS A 94 -7.08 15.97 -0.84
CA CYS A 94 -7.68 17.26 -0.49
C CYS A 94 -6.96 18.44 -1.16
N ASP A 95 -5.68 18.28 -1.48
CA ASP A 95 -4.90 19.25 -2.25
C ASP A 95 -4.90 18.84 -3.72
N PRO A 96 -5.49 19.67 -4.63
CA PRO A 96 -5.55 19.35 -6.06
C PRO A 96 -4.19 19.29 -6.76
N ARG A 97 -3.12 19.74 -6.11
CA ARG A 97 -1.74 19.65 -6.60
C ARG A 97 -1.10 18.29 -6.35
N LEU A 98 -1.77 17.42 -5.58
CA LEU A 98 -1.25 16.14 -5.12
C LEU A 98 -2.19 14.99 -5.46
N VAL A 99 -1.59 13.83 -5.76
CA VAL A 99 -2.30 12.55 -5.93
C VAL A 99 -1.69 11.50 -5.02
N GLY A 100 -2.53 10.56 -4.59
CA GLY A 100 -2.12 9.42 -3.80
C GLY A 100 -2.07 8.14 -4.64
N VAL A 101 -1.29 7.17 -4.16
CA VAL A 101 -1.24 5.81 -4.72
C VAL A 101 -1.43 4.82 -3.59
N GLN A 102 -2.27 3.82 -3.82
CA GLN A 102 -2.54 2.74 -2.87
C GLN A 102 -2.45 1.39 -3.54
N VAL A 103 -2.02 0.39 -2.79
CA VAL A 103 -2.20 -1.02 -3.12
C VAL A 103 -3.37 -1.54 -2.27
N ARG A 104 -4.34 -2.17 -2.91
CA ARG A 104 -5.54 -2.72 -2.24
C ARG A 104 -5.68 -4.20 -2.55
N SER A 105 -6.11 -4.96 -1.57
CA SER A 105 -6.39 -6.38 -1.73
C SER A 105 -7.58 -6.78 -0.85
N LEU A 106 -8.49 -7.57 -1.40
CA LEU A 106 -9.69 -8.06 -0.72
C LEU A 106 -9.69 -9.59 -0.76
N ASP A 107 -9.87 -10.22 0.39
CA ASP A 107 -9.95 -11.67 0.50
C ASP A 107 -10.82 -12.09 1.69
N ARG A 108 -11.11 -13.38 1.77
CA ARG A 108 -11.82 -14.05 2.86
C ARG A 108 -10.94 -15.13 3.49
N PRO A 109 -9.93 -14.74 4.28
CA PRO A 109 -9.01 -15.69 4.87
C PRO A 109 -9.72 -16.63 5.84
N ALA A 110 -9.48 -17.93 5.70
CA ALA A 110 -10.14 -18.96 6.48
C ALA A 110 -9.63 -19.02 7.94
N ASP A 111 -8.36 -18.68 8.16
CA ASP A 111 -7.68 -18.75 9.44
C ASP A 111 -6.60 -17.68 9.59
N VAL A 112 -5.92 -17.66 10.74
CA VAL A 112 -4.85 -16.70 11.04
C VAL A 112 -3.67 -16.85 10.09
N ALA A 113 -3.31 -18.05 9.69
CA ALA A 113 -2.20 -18.31 8.77
C ALA A 113 -2.51 -17.78 7.36
N ALA A 114 -3.73 -18.02 6.87
CA ALA A 114 -4.20 -17.47 5.59
C ALA A 114 -4.26 -15.93 5.64
N LEU A 115 -4.74 -15.35 6.73
CA LEU A 115 -4.76 -13.91 6.95
C LEU A 115 -3.33 -13.33 6.92
N ALA A 116 -2.39 -13.96 7.63
CA ALA A 116 -0.99 -13.55 7.62
C ALA A 116 -0.41 -13.55 6.22
N GLY A 117 -0.58 -14.64 5.47
CA GLY A 117 -0.12 -14.73 4.08
C GLY A 117 -0.73 -13.65 3.18
N PHE A 118 -2.01 -13.38 3.34
CA PHE A 118 -2.74 -12.36 2.60
C PHE A 118 -2.21 -10.95 2.89
N VAL A 119 -2.06 -10.58 4.15
CA VAL A 119 -1.54 -9.25 4.54
C VAL A 119 -0.08 -9.08 4.11
N GLU A 120 0.77 -10.08 4.35
CA GLU A 120 2.19 -10.00 3.98
C GLU A 120 2.39 -9.93 2.46
N ALA A 121 1.55 -10.59 1.67
CA ALA A 121 1.58 -10.47 0.21
C ALA A 121 1.22 -9.05 -0.26
N ALA A 122 0.22 -8.41 0.36
CA ALA A 122 -0.13 -7.02 0.06
C ALA A 122 1.01 -6.06 0.45
N VAL A 123 1.63 -6.26 1.61
CA VAL A 123 2.79 -5.47 2.05
C VAL A 123 3.95 -5.62 1.06
N ALA A 124 4.28 -6.84 0.65
CA ALA A 124 5.34 -7.10 -0.32
C ALA A 124 5.07 -6.40 -1.67
N ALA A 125 3.82 -6.44 -2.14
CA ALA A 125 3.42 -5.73 -3.37
C ALA A 125 3.56 -4.22 -3.23
N GLY A 126 3.24 -3.65 -2.07
CA GLY A 126 3.46 -2.24 -1.77
C GLY A 126 4.94 -1.86 -1.78
N ILE A 127 5.78 -2.64 -1.13
CA ILE A 127 7.24 -2.43 -1.12
C ILE A 127 7.79 -2.42 -2.55
N ASP A 128 7.40 -3.38 -3.37
CA ASP A 128 7.82 -3.48 -4.77
C ASP A 128 7.36 -2.27 -5.60
N LEU A 129 6.08 -1.90 -5.52
CA LEU A 129 5.51 -0.80 -6.27
C LEU A 129 6.17 0.54 -5.91
N PHE A 130 6.23 0.87 -4.62
CA PHE A 130 6.77 2.15 -4.18
C PHE A 130 8.28 2.24 -4.38
N GLY A 131 8.98 1.10 -4.34
CA GLY A 131 10.37 0.99 -4.75
C GLY A 131 10.58 1.30 -6.23
N ARG A 132 9.74 0.78 -7.12
CA ARG A 132 9.77 1.07 -8.56
C ARG A 132 9.51 2.55 -8.85
N ILE A 133 8.55 3.17 -8.17
CA ILE A 133 8.27 4.59 -8.31
C ILE A 133 9.48 5.42 -7.88
N ALA A 134 10.09 5.09 -6.74
CA ALA A 134 11.28 5.80 -6.24
C ALA A 134 12.47 5.70 -7.22
N ILE A 135 12.72 4.53 -7.80
CA ILE A 135 13.77 4.33 -8.81
C ILE A 135 13.50 5.21 -10.04
N ALA A 136 12.27 5.25 -10.53
CA ALA A 136 11.89 6.05 -11.69
C ALA A 136 12.07 7.55 -11.41
N GLU A 137 11.74 8.03 -10.22
CA GLU A 137 11.96 9.41 -9.79
C GLU A 137 13.45 9.77 -9.76
N ILE A 138 14.30 8.89 -9.23
CA ILE A 138 15.76 9.09 -9.20
C ILE A 138 16.33 9.17 -10.62
N ARG A 139 15.91 8.29 -11.53
CA ARG A 139 16.35 8.28 -12.92
C ARG A 139 15.95 9.55 -13.66
N SER A 140 14.72 10.04 -13.44
CA SER A 140 14.24 11.29 -14.04
C SER A 140 15.05 12.49 -13.55
N SER A 141 15.35 12.59 -12.27
CA SER A 141 16.18 13.65 -11.69
C SER A 141 17.62 13.63 -12.25
N SER A 142 18.20 12.44 -12.43
CA SER A 142 19.54 12.29 -13.01
C SER A 142 19.58 12.68 -14.48
N ALA A 143 18.54 12.42 -15.26
CA ALA A 143 18.42 12.84 -16.66
C ALA A 143 18.38 14.36 -16.78
N VAL A 144 17.58 15.05 -15.94
CA VAL A 144 17.49 16.51 -15.92
C VAL A 144 18.83 17.15 -15.59
N LEU A 145 19.59 16.60 -14.64
CA LEU A 145 20.92 17.10 -14.28
C LEU A 145 21.95 16.93 -15.40
N ARG A 146 21.84 15.87 -16.21
CA ARG A 146 22.72 15.64 -17.38
C ARG A 146 22.42 16.62 -18.52
N ASP A 147 21.14 16.92 -18.74
CA ASP A 147 20.72 17.84 -19.79
C ASP A 147 21.00 19.31 -19.42
N ALA A 148 21.14 19.65 -18.15
CA ALA A 148 21.50 20.98 -17.65
C ALA A 148 23.02 21.24 -17.61
N GLY A 149 23.84 20.25 -17.82
CA GLY A 149 25.31 20.31 -17.89
C GLY A 149 25.81 20.36 -19.31
#